data_4766e6af72f5787ec56f86d844f2d7f7
#
_entry.id   4766e6af72f5787ec56f86d844f2d7f7
#
_cell.length_a   1.000
_cell.length_b   1.000
_cell.length_c   1.000
_cell.angle_alpha   90.00
_cell.angle_beta   90.00
_cell.angle_gamma   90.00
#
_symmetry.space_group_name_H-M   'P 1'
#
loop_
_entity.id
_entity.type
_entity.pdbx_description
1 polymer ?
#
loop_
_entity_poly.entity_id
_entity_poly.type
_entity_poly.pdbx_seq_one_letter_code
_entity_poly.pdbx_strand_id
1 'polypeptide(L)'
;DLADTLRRAFYIAKSGRPGPVLVDVPKDITGMKYEYEPCHPAMVNREIKSIRKEDIDQALEMIREAEKPFIFVGGGCVISGADQEVRELARRIQAPVCDTLMGKGTFPGEDPLYTGMVGMHGTKTSDLGVTECDLLIVLGARFSDRVTGNTKTFAHNAKILQIDVDAAEINKNIKVDASVIGDVKEVLKRLLEEIPKKEHPEWIAHIQELKSKYPLNYDHTQLTGPYIIEKLYELTNGDAIISTDVGQHQMWAAQYYKYKEPRTLLTSGGLG
;
A
#
# COMPACT_ATOMS: atom_id res chain seq x y z
N ASP A 1 -3.68 -35.40 16.54
CA ASP A 1 -3.31 -33.96 16.53
C ASP A 1 -3.26 -33.31 15.14
N LEU A 2 -3.25 -34.09 14.01
CA LEU A 2 -3.12 -33.52 12.64
C LEU A 2 -4.23 -32.50 12.34
N ALA A 3 -5.49 -32.82 12.64
CA ALA A 3 -6.61 -31.93 12.37
C ALA A 3 -6.50 -30.61 13.15
N ASP A 4 -6.06 -30.65 14.42
CA ASP A 4 -5.86 -29.44 15.22
C ASP A 4 -4.65 -28.64 14.77
N THR A 5 -3.57 -29.34 14.35
CA THR A 5 -2.41 -28.68 13.77
C THR A 5 -2.78 -27.91 12.49
N LEU A 6 -3.58 -28.51 11.61
CA LEU A 6 -4.07 -27.82 10.40
C LEU A 6 -4.98 -26.64 10.74
N ARG A 7 -5.92 -26.77 11.69
CA ARG A 7 -6.76 -25.66 12.14
C ARG A 7 -5.93 -24.51 12.68
N ARG A 8 -4.93 -24.82 13.51
CA ARG A 8 -4.00 -23.83 14.05
C ARG A 8 -3.17 -23.16 12.97
N ALA A 9 -2.73 -23.90 11.96
CA ALA A 9 -2.02 -23.35 10.81
C ALA A 9 -2.89 -22.34 10.04
N PHE A 10 -4.15 -22.67 9.76
CA PHE A 10 -5.09 -21.74 9.15
C PHE A 10 -5.37 -20.52 10.03
N TYR A 11 -5.48 -20.70 11.33
CA TYR A 11 -5.63 -19.58 12.26
C TYR A 11 -4.43 -18.63 12.17
N ILE A 12 -3.22 -19.15 12.27
CA ILE A 12 -1.98 -18.36 12.17
C ILE A 12 -1.88 -17.66 10.81
N ALA A 13 -2.15 -18.40 9.71
CA ALA A 13 -2.09 -17.84 8.36
C ALA A 13 -3.01 -16.65 8.13
N LYS A 14 -4.12 -16.56 8.84
CA LYS A 14 -5.13 -15.50 8.72
C LYS A 14 -5.01 -14.42 9.80
N SER A 15 -4.25 -14.65 10.88
CA SER A 15 -4.12 -13.73 12.01
C SER A 15 -3.14 -12.59 11.71
N GLY A 16 -3.34 -11.44 12.34
CA GLY A 16 -2.44 -10.29 12.25
C GLY A 16 -2.13 -9.90 10.81
N ARG A 17 -0.86 -9.96 10.41
CA ARG A 17 -0.43 -9.87 9.01
C ARG A 17 -0.57 -11.24 8.35
N PRO A 18 -1.51 -11.44 7.41
CA PRO A 18 -1.72 -12.74 6.79
C PRO A 18 -0.48 -13.20 6.00
N GLY A 19 -0.21 -14.50 6.08
CA GLY A 19 0.94 -15.09 5.38
C GLY A 19 0.89 -16.61 5.34
N PRO A 20 1.80 -17.25 4.59
CA PRO A 20 1.85 -18.71 4.47
C PRO A 20 2.33 -19.35 5.78
N VAL A 21 1.82 -20.53 6.06
CA VAL A 21 2.26 -21.40 7.16
C VAL A 21 2.59 -22.77 6.58
N LEU A 22 3.77 -23.28 6.90
CA LEU A 22 4.19 -24.61 6.51
C LEU A 22 3.82 -25.61 7.60
N VAL A 23 3.19 -26.73 7.20
CA VAL A 23 2.93 -27.89 8.06
C VAL A 23 3.68 -29.08 7.47
N ASP A 24 4.68 -29.56 8.20
CA ASP A 24 5.37 -30.81 7.84
C ASP A 24 4.59 -32.00 8.40
N VAL A 25 4.19 -32.91 7.52
CA VAL A 25 3.44 -34.10 7.88
C VAL A 25 4.32 -35.32 7.58
N PRO A 26 4.92 -35.96 8.61
CA PRO A 26 5.75 -37.14 8.43
C PRO A 26 5.01 -38.29 7.76
N LYS A 27 5.73 -39.13 6.99
CA LYS A 27 5.15 -40.18 6.17
C LYS A 27 4.37 -41.21 7.00
N ASP A 28 4.82 -41.59 8.18
CA ASP A 28 4.15 -42.52 9.08
C ASP A 28 2.79 -42.01 9.54
N ILE A 29 2.66 -40.69 9.80
CA ILE A 29 1.39 -40.04 10.16
C ILE A 29 0.37 -40.13 9.02
N THR A 30 0.81 -40.01 7.76
CA THR A 30 -0.10 -40.10 6.61
C THR A 30 -0.70 -41.49 6.41
N GLY A 31 -0.06 -42.57 6.94
CA GLY A 31 -0.51 -43.93 6.89
C GLY A 31 -1.35 -44.37 8.10
N MET A 32 -1.48 -43.58 9.13
CA MET A 32 -2.20 -43.94 10.34
C MET A 32 -3.72 -43.92 10.13
N LYS A 33 -4.41 -44.85 10.77
CA LYS A 33 -5.88 -44.83 10.87
C LYS A 33 -6.29 -43.97 12.06
N TYR A 34 -7.27 -43.11 11.85
CA TYR A 34 -7.80 -42.22 12.85
C TYR A 34 -9.33 -42.11 12.77
N GLU A 35 -10.01 -42.11 13.88
CA GLU A 35 -11.45 -41.81 13.94
C GLU A 35 -11.62 -40.27 13.90
N TYR A 36 -12.16 -39.80 12.79
CA TYR A 36 -12.33 -38.39 12.57
C TYR A 36 -13.72 -37.91 13.02
N GLU A 37 -13.78 -37.01 13.96
CA GLU A 37 -14.99 -36.31 14.33
C GLU A 37 -15.06 -34.96 13.58
N PRO A 38 -16.09 -34.76 12.72
CA PRO A 38 -16.27 -33.47 12.05
C PRO A 38 -16.46 -32.35 13.08
N CYS A 39 -15.71 -31.29 12.94
CA CYS A 39 -15.96 -30.06 13.70
C CYS A 39 -16.15 -28.88 12.77
N HIS A 40 -16.97 -27.93 13.16
CA HIS A 40 -17.07 -26.64 12.49
C HIS A 40 -15.92 -25.75 12.98
N PRO A 41 -14.98 -25.33 12.10
CA PRO A 41 -13.92 -24.43 12.50
C PRO A 41 -14.53 -23.11 12.96
N ALA A 42 -14.08 -22.57 14.09
CA ALA A 42 -14.42 -21.23 14.51
C ALA A 42 -13.95 -20.22 13.45
N MET A 43 -14.76 -19.19 13.20
CA MET A 43 -14.33 -18.08 12.35
C MET A 43 -13.07 -17.44 12.97
N VAL A 44 -12.03 -17.32 12.17
CA VAL A 44 -10.81 -16.61 12.58
C VAL A 44 -11.11 -15.12 12.51
N ASN A 45 -11.37 -14.52 13.65
CA ASN A 45 -11.38 -13.07 13.76
C ASN A 45 -9.93 -12.60 13.77
N ARG A 46 -9.63 -11.62 12.95
CA ARG A 46 -8.32 -10.96 12.93
C ARG A 46 -8.14 -10.27 14.29
N GLU A 47 -7.29 -10.81 15.16
CA GLU A 47 -6.91 -10.10 16.36
C GLU A 47 -6.04 -8.92 15.97
N ILE A 48 -6.59 -7.74 16.05
CA ILE A 48 -5.86 -6.47 15.92
C ILE A 48 -5.54 -6.04 17.34
N LYS A 49 -4.25 -5.81 17.62
CA LYS A 49 -3.86 -5.19 18.90
C LYS A 49 -4.62 -3.88 19.07
N SER A 50 -5.01 -3.56 20.29
CA SER A 50 -5.71 -2.31 20.57
C SER A 50 -4.85 -1.14 20.12
N ILE A 51 -5.41 -0.31 19.22
CA ILE A 51 -4.78 0.94 18.78
C ILE A 51 -4.71 1.86 20.01
N ARG A 52 -3.49 2.31 20.36
CA ARG A 52 -3.28 3.18 21.52
C ARG A 52 -3.70 4.60 21.19
N LYS A 53 -4.33 5.25 22.16
CA LYS A 53 -4.78 6.63 21.99
C LYS A 53 -3.60 7.60 21.81
N GLU A 54 -2.53 7.39 22.58
CA GLU A 54 -1.32 8.23 22.51
C GLU A 54 -0.69 8.24 21.13
N ASP A 55 -0.69 7.08 20.42
CA ASP A 55 -0.17 6.98 19.05
C ASP A 55 -1.08 7.74 18.06
N ILE A 56 -2.39 7.71 18.27
CA ILE A 56 -3.36 8.50 17.47
C ILE A 56 -3.15 9.99 17.72
N ASP A 57 -3.03 10.42 18.98
CA ASP A 57 -2.84 11.83 19.35
C ASP A 57 -1.55 12.37 18.71
N GLN A 58 -0.45 11.60 18.75
CA GLN A 58 0.82 11.98 18.10
C GLN A 58 0.68 12.07 16.56
N ALA A 59 -0.01 11.11 15.94
CA ALA A 59 -0.26 11.14 14.50
C ALA A 59 -1.08 12.36 14.08
N LEU A 60 -2.11 12.72 14.85
CA LEU A 60 -2.94 13.91 14.63
C LEU A 60 -2.13 15.18 14.73
N GLU A 61 -1.23 15.30 15.72
CA GLU A 61 -0.35 16.46 15.87
C GLU A 61 0.55 16.63 14.64
N MET A 62 1.22 15.56 14.20
CA MET A 62 2.07 15.60 13.00
C MET A 62 1.30 16.01 11.75
N ILE A 63 0.08 15.52 11.56
CA ILE A 63 -0.77 15.85 10.41
C ILE A 63 -1.21 17.31 10.49
N ARG A 64 -1.51 17.85 11.70
CA ARG A 64 -1.90 19.24 11.89
C ARG A 64 -0.75 20.22 11.62
N GLU A 65 0.48 19.84 11.93
CA GLU A 65 1.67 20.68 11.71
C GLU A 65 2.12 20.71 10.24
N ALA A 66 1.89 19.63 9.48
CA ALA A 66 2.42 19.48 8.14
C ALA A 66 1.92 20.57 7.18
N GLU A 67 2.82 21.09 6.35
CA GLU A 67 2.53 22.06 5.28
C GLU A 67 2.67 21.42 3.89
N LYS A 68 3.44 20.34 3.79
CA LYS A 68 3.69 19.58 2.56
C LYS A 68 3.45 18.08 2.80
N PRO A 69 2.23 17.68 3.27
CA PRO A 69 1.94 16.27 3.52
C PRO A 69 1.96 15.47 2.22
N PHE A 70 2.45 14.24 2.29
CA PHE A 70 2.45 13.28 1.19
C PHE A 70 2.04 11.91 1.70
N ILE A 71 1.13 11.23 1.01
CA ILE A 71 0.62 9.92 1.41
C ILE A 71 1.26 8.84 0.55
N PHE A 72 1.83 7.83 1.21
CA PHE A 72 2.44 6.67 0.58
C PHE A 72 1.66 5.40 0.92
N VAL A 73 1.02 4.80 -0.09
CA VAL A 73 0.08 3.69 0.04
C VAL A 73 0.73 2.36 -0.33
N GLY A 74 0.66 1.39 0.57
CA GLY A 74 1.14 0.03 0.34
C GLY A 74 0.03 -1.02 0.25
N GLY A 75 0.44 -2.28 0.06
CA GLY A 75 -0.46 -3.43 -0.03
C GLY A 75 -1.31 -3.66 1.22
N GLY A 76 -0.88 -3.14 2.37
CA GLY A 76 -1.67 -3.18 3.62
C GLY A 76 -3.02 -2.48 3.49
N CYS A 77 -3.11 -1.40 2.71
CA CYS A 77 -4.37 -0.71 2.43
C CYS A 77 -5.34 -1.59 1.62
N VAL A 78 -4.82 -2.31 0.61
CA VAL A 78 -5.63 -3.26 -0.19
C VAL A 78 -6.13 -4.41 0.68
N ILE A 79 -5.27 -4.96 1.56
CA ILE A 79 -5.62 -6.06 2.45
C ILE A 79 -6.67 -5.63 3.49
N SER A 80 -6.52 -4.42 4.02
CA SER A 80 -7.44 -3.82 5.01
C SER A 80 -8.76 -3.35 4.37
N GLY A 81 -8.81 -3.12 3.05
CA GLY A 81 -9.96 -2.51 2.37
C GLY A 81 -10.17 -1.05 2.78
N ALA A 82 -9.07 -0.30 2.92
CA ALA A 82 -9.04 1.07 3.42
C ALA A 82 -9.11 2.14 2.32
N ASP A 83 -9.51 1.77 1.10
CA ASP A 83 -9.50 2.66 -0.07
C ASP A 83 -10.35 3.91 0.13
N GLN A 84 -11.54 3.81 0.73
CA GLN A 84 -12.39 4.96 0.99
C GLN A 84 -11.77 5.90 2.02
N GLU A 85 -11.25 5.37 3.11
CA GLU A 85 -10.60 6.12 4.17
C GLU A 85 -9.32 6.83 3.67
N VAL A 86 -8.55 6.19 2.79
CA VAL A 86 -7.37 6.80 2.15
C VAL A 86 -7.79 7.95 1.23
N ARG A 87 -8.82 7.77 0.41
CA ARG A 87 -9.38 8.82 -0.48
C ARG A 87 -9.92 10.00 0.33
N GLU A 88 -10.59 9.72 1.44
CA GLU A 88 -11.11 10.76 2.33
C GLU A 88 -9.97 11.52 3.01
N LEU A 89 -8.97 10.83 3.56
CA LEU A 89 -7.80 11.47 4.18
C LEU A 89 -7.11 12.40 3.19
N ALA A 90 -6.77 11.89 1.99
CA ALA A 90 -6.07 12.66 0.97
C ALA A 90 -6.79 13.96 0.60
N ARG A 91 -8.12 13.88 0.42
CA ARG A 91 -8.94 15.06 0.11
C ARG A 91 -9.10 16.01 1.31
N ARG A 92 -9.22 15.46 2.52
CA ARG A 92 -9.43 16.25 3.74
C ARG A 92 -8.22 17.10 4.08
N ILE A 93 -7.00 16.60 3.85
CA ILE A 93 -5.76 17.34 4.10
C ILE A 93 -5.06 17.79 2.80
N GLN A 94 -5.71 17.69 1.64
CA GLN A 94 -5.14 18.03 0.33
C GLN A 94 -3.72 17.46 0.13
N ALA A 95 -3.50 16.19 0.46
CA ALA A 95 -2.21 15.54 0.33
C ALA A 95 -2.13 14.75 -0.99
N PRO A 96 -1.06 14.93 -1.79
CA PRO A 96 -0.77 14.05 -2.92
C PRO A 96 -0.53 12.61 -2.46
N VAL A 97 -0.84 11.65 -3.35
CA VAL A 97 -0.78 10.22 -3.05
C VAL A 97 0.10 9.50 -4.05
N CYS A 98 1.05 8.72 -3.55
CA CYS A 98 1.75 7.71 -4.33
C CYS A 98 1.49 6.30 -3.78
N ASP A 99 1.81 5.30 -4.57
CA ASP A 99 1.62 3.91 -4.16
C ASP A 99 2.85 3.02 -4.42
N THR A 100 2.82 1.83 -3.83
CA THR A 100 3.64 0.70 -4.25
C THR A 100 2.94 -0.10 -5.33
N LEU A 101 3.65 -1.02 -5.99
CA LEU A 101 3.03 -2.00 -6.89
C LEU A 101 1.83 -2.72 -6.23
N MET A 102 1.98 -3.14 -4.97
CA MET A 102 0.94 -3.86 -4.23
C MET A 102 -0.16 -2.95 -3.66
N GLY A 103 0.03 -1.63 -3.68
CA GLY A 103 -0.95 -0.62 -3.27
C GLY A 103 -1.87 -0.14 -4.39
N LYS A 104 -1.61 -0.57 -5.64
CA LYS A 104 -2.38 -0.16 -6.82
C LYS A 104 -3.89 -0.31 -6.64
N GLY A 105 -4.61 0.70 -7.12
CA GLY A 105 -6.08 0.74 -7.06
C GLY A 105 -6.66 1.20 -5.72
N THR A 106 -5.87 1.29 -4.64
CA THR A 106 -6.35 1.90 -3.38
C THR A 106 -6.73 3.36 -3.60
N PHE A 107 -5.91 4.08 -4.39
CA PHE A 107 -6.22 5.44 -4.81
C PHE A 107 -6.40 5.48 -6.33
N PRO A 108 -7.45 6.15 -6.86
CA PRO A 108 -7.74 6.11 -8.29
C PRO A 108 -6.62 6.76 -9.12
N GLY A 109 -6.16 6.07 -10.16
CA GLY A 109 -5.08 6.53 -11.02
C GLY A 109 -5.39 7.79 -11.84
N GLU A 110 -6.67 8.18 -11.95
CA GLU A 110 -7.11 9.40 -12.64
C GLU A 110 -7.29 10.60 -11.70
N ASP A 111 -7.27 10.38 -10.38
CA ASP A 111 -7.46 11.46 -9.41
C ASP A 111 -6.30 12.48 -9.52
N PRO A 112 -6.59 13.80 -9.53
CA PRO A 112 -5.56 14.84 -9.61
C PRO A 112 -4.49 14.75 -8.51
N LEU A 113 -4.83 14.26 -7.32
CA LEU A 113 -3.89 14.06 -6.22
C LEU A 113 -2.97 12.84 -6.40
N TYR A 114 -3.31 11.92 -7.30
CA TYR A 114 -2.47 10.75 -7.55
C TYR A 114 -1.22 11.12 -8.36
N THR A 115 -0.04 10.73 -7.89
CA THR A 115 1.23 11.05 -8.52
C THR A 115 1.90 9.88 -9.22
N GLY A 116 1.38 8.67 -9.04
CA GLY A 116 1.94 7.43 -9.60
C GLY A 116 2.63 6.56 -8.54
N MET A 117 3.29 5.52 -9.00
CA MET A 117 4.08 4.64 -8.15
C MET A 117 5.38 5.34 -7.72
N VAL A 118 5.88 5.02 -6.53
CA VAL A 118 7.16 5.50 -6.00
C VAL A 118 8.23 4.41 -6.09
N GLY A 119 9.50 4.81 -6.23
CA GLY A 119 10.68 3.95 -6.21
C GLY A 119 11.27 3.66 -7.59
N MET A 120 12.02 2.57 -7.72
CA MET A 120 12.86 2.24 -8.89
C MET A 120 12.12 2.32 -10.23
N HIS A 121 10.84 1.96 -10.27
CA HIS A 121 9.98 2.00 -11.46
C HIS A 121 8.84 3.00 -11.29
N GLY A 122 9.00 3.91 -10.35
CA GLY A 122 8.03 4.96 -10.06
C GLY A 122 8.05 6.12 -11.05
N THR A 123 7.14 7.07 -10.82
CA THR A 123 7.16 8.33 -11.53
C THR A 123 8.15 9.29 -10.87
N LYS A 124 8.80 10.12 -11.66
CA LYS A 124 9.70 11.15 -11.12
C LYS A 124 8.96 12.14 -10.21
N THR A 125 7.68 12.38 -10.46
CA THR A 125 6.82 13.19 -9.59
C THR A 125 6.67 12.59 -8.20
N SER A 126 6.43 11.27 -8.09
CA SER A 126 6.31 10.60 -6.80
C SER A 126 7.63 10.62 -6.03
N ASP A 127 8.75 10.34 -6.71
CA ASP A 127 10.07 10.33 -6.08
C ASP A 127 10.48 11.73 -5.57
N LEU A 128 10.22 12.77 -6.37
CA LEU A 128 10.45 14.15 -5.94
C LEU A 128 9.50 14.57 -4.82
N GLY A 129 8.21 14.23 -4.93
CA GLY A 129 7.22 14.52 -3.89
C GLY A 129 7.60 13.92 -2.53
N VAL A 130 8.04 12.66 -2.51
CA VAL A 130 8.56 12.00 -1.29
C VAL A 130 9.84 12.69 -0.76
N THR A 131 10.68 13.21 -1.65
CA THR A 131 11.92 13.88 -1.26
C THR A 131 11.68 15.29 -0.68
N GLU A 132 10.66 16.00 -1.19
CA GLU A 132 10.41 17.41 -0.91
C GLU A 132 9.28 17.65 0.12
N CYS A 133 8.53 16.60 0.49
CA CYS A 133 7.51 16.70 1.53
C CYS A 133 8.12 16.96 2.92
N ASP A 134 7.33 17.52 3.83
CA ASP A 134 7.70 17.70 5.25
C ASP A 134 7.10 16.62 6.15
N LEU A 135 6.03 15.94 5.69
CA LEU A 135 5.42 14.79 6.34
C LEU A 135 5.11 13.69 5.32
N LEU A 136 5.72 12.52 5.49
CA LEU A 136 5.39 11.31 4.75
C LEU A 136 4.50 10.40 5.60
N ILE A 137 3.22 10.26 5.20
CA ILE A 137 2.23 9.39 5.85
C ILE A 137 2.25 8.04 5.13
N VAL A 138 2.74 7.01 5.78
CA VAL A 138 2.97 5.68 5.21
C VAL A 138 1.91 4.71 5.69
N LEU A 139 1.10 4.20 4.76
CA LEU A 139 -0.07 3.38 5.04
C LEU A 139 0.15 1.94 4.54
N GLY A 140 0.43 1.01 5.45
CA GLY A 140 0.60 -0.40 5.13
C GLY A 140 1.70 -0.71 4.11
N ALA A 141 2.83 0.00 4.19
CA ALA A 141 3.99 -0.17 3.32
C ALA A 141 5.26 -0.44 4.12
N ARG A 142 6.12 -1.35 3.61
CA ARG A 142 7.26 -1.92 4.34
C ARG A 142 8.60 -1.24 4.07
N PHE A 143 8.68 -0.18 3.30
CA PHE A 143 9.94 0.43 2.88
C PHE A 143 10.93 -0.58 2.28
N SER A 144 10.49 -1.33 1.25
CA SER A 144 11.39 -2.24 0.55
C SER A 144 12.49 -1.47 -0.19
N ASP A 145 13.60 -2.13 -0.47
CA ASP A 145 14.73 -1.59 -1.22
C ASP A 145 14.34 -1.10 -2.62
N ARG A 146 13.35 -1.73 -3.26
CA ARG A 146 12.80 -1.32 -4.57
C ARG A 146 12.11 0.05 -4.51
N VAL A 147 11.64 0.44 -3.34
CA VAL A 147 10.97 1.73 -3.10
C VAL A 147 11.96 2.77 -2.58
N THR A 148 12.73 2.41 -1.56
CA THR A 148 13.60 3.37 -0.86
C THR A 148 14.90 3.67 -1.60
N GLY A 149 15.40 2.71 -2.38
CA GLY A 149 16.74 2.80 -2.93
C GLY A 149 17.77 3.03 -1.81
N ASN A 150 18.42 4.18 -1.81
CA ASN A 150 19.33 4.56 -0.74
C ASN A 150 18.57 5.08 0.49
N THR A 151 18.51 4.28 1.54
CA THR A 151 17.79 4.60 2.79
C THR A 151 18.29 5.87 3.49
N LYS A 152 19.53 6.31 3.25
CA LYS A 152 20.09 7.54 3.84
C LYS A 152 19.53 8.82 3.22
N THR A 153 19.02 8.74 2.01
CA THR A 153 18.50 9.89 1.26
C THR A 153 16.98 9.84 1.05
N PHE A 154 16.35 8.71 1.36
CA PHE A 154 14.91 8.56 1.22
C PHE A 154 14.17 9.44 2.23
N ALA A 155 13.28 10.32 1.74
CA ALA A 155 12.44 11.21 2.55
C ALA A 155 13.20 11.98 3.65
N HIS A 156 14.47 12.34 3.40
CA HIS A 156 15.38 12.88 4.43
C HIS A 156 14.97 14.25 4.99
N ASN A 157 14.05 14.96 4.31
CA ASN A 157 13.50 16.24 4.76
C ASN A 157 12.17 16.08 5.52
N ALA A 158 11.57 14.90 5.50
CA ALA A 158 10.25 14.65 6.05
C ALA A 158 10.31 14.01 7.44
N LYS A 159 9.37 14.39 8.30
CA LYS A 159 8.93 13.52 9.40
C LYS A 159 8.17 12.33 8.79
N ILE A 160 8.32 11.15 9.36
CA ILE A 160 7.68 9.93 8.85
C ILE A 160 6.70 9.39 9.89
N LEU A 161 5.42 9.31 9.50
CA LEU A 161 4.38 8.63 10.25
C LEU A 161 4.05 7.31 9.58
N GLN A 162 4.30 6.18 10.23
CA GLN A 162 4.00 4.84 9.69
C GLN A 162 2.82 4.19 10.39
N ILE A 163 1.83 3.74 9.61
CA ILE A 163 0.67 2.96 10.08
C ILE A 163 0.81 1.55 9.51
N ASP A 164 0.99 0.56 10.38
CA ASP A 164 1.15 -0.84 9.98
C ASP A 164 0.53 -1.77 11.02
N VAL A 165 0.04 -2.93 10.57
CA VAL A 165 -0.46 -3.98 11.45
C VAL A 165 0.65 -4.79 12.12
N ASP A 166 1.84 -4.78 11.51
CA ASP A 166 3.01 -5.54 11.95
C ASP A 166 4.03 -4.65 12.63
N ALA A 167 4.11 -4.75 13.94
CA ALA A 167 5.08 -3.99 14.74
C ALA A 167 6.55 -4.28 14.33
N ALA A 168 6.84 -5.43 13.71
CA ALA A 168 8.18 -5.78 13.28
C ALA A 168 8.65 -5.01 12.03
N GLU A 169 7.75 -4.36 11.31
CA GLU A 169 8.09 -3.50 10.19
C GLU A 169 8.45 -2.07 10.60
N ILE A 170 8.12 -1.67 11.85
CA ILE A 170 8.44 -0.33 12.36
C ILE A 170 9.95 -0.21 12.65
N ASN A 171 10.55 0.86 12.14
CA ASN A 171 12.00 1.14 12.26
C ASN A 171 12.92 0.06 11.66
N LYS A 172 12.40 -0.84 10.83
CA LYS A 172 13.20 -1.94 10.26
C LYS A 172 14.16 -1.46 9.18
N ASN A 173 13.67 -0.75 8.19
CA ASN A 173 14.45 -0.26 7.05
C ASN A 173 14.64 1.26 7.07
N ILE A 174 13.64 1.99 7.50
CA ILE A 174 13.63 3.45 7.66
C ILE A 174 13.25 3.75 9.10
N LYS A 175 13.98 4.68 9.74
CA LYS A 175 13.60 5.19 11.06
C LYS A 175 12.41 6.13 10.90
N VAL A 176 11.37 5.92 11.70
CA VAL A 176 10.16 6.74 11.67
C VAL A 176 10.06 7.62 12.92
N ASP A 177 9.39 8.77 12.79
CA ASP A 177 9.19 9.72 13.89
C ASP A 177 8.00 9.35 14.77
N ALA A 178 6.96 8.77 14.17
CA ALA A 178 5.82 8.19 14.87
C ALA A 178 5.28 6.96 14.16
N SER A 179 4.59 6.11 14.92
CA SER A 179 3.92 4.93 14.36
C SER A 179 2.62 4.61 15.07
N VAL A 180 1.65 4.09 14.31
CA VAL A 180 0.41 3.53 14.87
C VAL A 180 0.33 2.07 14.48
N ILE A 181 0.33 1.17 15.46
CA ILE A 181 0.19 -0.26 15.21
C ILE A 181 -1.30 -0.62 15.18
N GLY A 182 -1.77 -1.02 13.99
CA GLY A 182 -3.16 -1.39 13.81
C GLY A 182 -3.53 -1.64 12.35
N ASP A 183 -4.75 -2.09 12.13
CA ASP A 183 -5.31 -2.17 10.78
C ASP A 183 -5.48 -0.76 10.21
N VAL A 184 -5.01 -0.56 8.97
CA VAL A 184 -5.01 0.77 8.33
C VAL A 184 -6.39 1.40 8.31
N LYS A 185 -7.43 0.62 7.97
CA LYS A 185 -8.80 1.11 7.91
C LYS A 185 -9.28 1.61 9.28
N GLU A 186 -9.06 0.82 10.32
CA GLU A 186 -9.50 1.16 11.67
C GLU A 186 -8.71 2.35 12.26
N VAL A 187 -7.42 2.46 11.94
CA VAL A 187 -6.62 3.64 12.31
C VAL A 187 -7.12 4.88 11.60
N LEU A 188 -7.32 4.80 10.27
CA LEU A 188 -7.79 5.94 9.48
C LEU A 188 -9.18 6.42 9.92
N LYS A 189 -10.11 5.53 10.25
CA LYS A 189 -11.41 5.92 10.79
C LYS A 189 -11.27 6.82 12.02
N ARG A 190 -10.42 6.41 13.00
CA ARG A 190 -10.19 7.20 14.21
C ARG A 190 -9.54 8.55 13.92
N LEU A 191 -8.53 8.57 13.03
CA LEU A 191 -7.89 9.82 12.62
C LEU A 191 -8.88 10.77 11.94
N LEU A 192 -9.74 10.23 11.07
CA LEU A 192 -10.72 11.02 10.32
C LEU A 192 -11.83 11.62 11.21
N GLU A 193 -12.09 11.08 12.38
CA GLU A 193 -13.01 11.69 13.36
C GLU A 193 -12.50 13.04 13.88
N GLU A 194 -11.16 13.22 13.94
CA GLU A 194 -10.54 14.36 14.59
C GLU A 194 -9.70 15.26 13.66
N ILE A 195 -9.35 14.81 12.44
CA ILE A 195 -8.58 15.59 11.48
C ILE A 195 -9.46 16.71 10.89
N PRO A 196 -9.10 18.00 11.06
CA PRO A 196 -9.79 19.10 10.38
C PRO A 196 -9.50 19.11 8.88
N LYS A 197 -10.33 19.78 8.10
CA LYS A 197 -9.99 20.12 6.71
C LYS A 197 -8.78 21.05 6.71
N LYS A 198 -7.83 20.75 5.85
CA LYS A 198 -6.62 21.57 5.67
C LYS A 198 -6.32 21.69 4.18
N GLU A 199 -5.93 22.86 3.73
CA GLU A 199 -5.63 23.14 2.33
C GLU A 199 -4.15 23.48 2.18
N HIS A 200 -3.53 22.99 1.10
CA HIS A 200 -2.13 23.20 0.79
C HIS A 200 -1.97 23.62 -0.69
N PRO A 201 -2.55 24.76 -1.12
CA PRO A 201 -2.65 25.12 -2.53
C PRO A 201 -1.29 25.28 -3.21
N GLU A 202 -0.29 25.83 -2.54
CA GLU A 202 1.06 25.97 -3.08
C GLU A 202 1.74 24.63 -3.28
N TRP A 203 1.58 23.70 -2.31
CA TRP A 203 2.11 22.35 -2.42
C TRP A 203 1.45 21.57 -3.56
N ILE A 204 0.13 21.65 -3.69
CA ILE A 204 -0.60 21.02 -4.78
C ILE A 204 -0.17 21.62 -6.14
N ALA A 205 -0.04 22.94 -6.24
CA ALA A 205 0.42 23.60 -7.45
C ALA A 205 1.83 23.13 -7.85
N HIS A 206 2.75 23.01 -6.90
CA HIS A 206 4.09 22.49 -7.12
C HIS A 206 4.07 21.03 -7.64
N ILE A 207 3.27 20.16 -7.03
CA ILE A 207 3.13 18.78 -7.51
C ILE A 207 2.53 18.72 -8.92
N GLN A 208 1.57 19.57 -9.26
CA GLN A 208 1.03 19.64 -10.62
C GLN A 208 2.08 20.14 -11.64
N GLU A 209 2.93 21.09 -11.24
CA GLU A 209 4.08 21.49 -12.05
C GLU A 209 5.04 20.33 -12.32
N LEU A 210 5.38 19.55 -11.27
CA LEU A 210 6.21 18.35 -11.43
C LEU A 210 5.58 17.31 -12.38
N LYS A 211 4.26 17.07 -12.26
CA LYS A 211 3.53 16.17 -13.18
C LYS A 211 3.63 16.64 -14.63
N SER A 212 3.51 17.94 -14.84
CA SER A 212 3.59 18.53 -16.18
C SER A 212 5.01 18.50 -16.74
N LYS A 213 6.02 18.68 -15.88
CA LYS A 213 7.43 18.72 -16.26
C LYS A 213 8.03 17.33 -16.52
N TYR A 214 7.53 16.32 -15.84
CA TYR A 214 8.04 14.95 -15.89
C TYR A 214 6.95 13.92 -16.17
N PRO A 215 6.19 14.06 -17.28
CA PRO A 215 5.18 13.05 -17.65
C PRO A 215 5.85 11.72 -17.98
N LEU A 216 5.15 10.63 -17.74
CA LEU A 216 5.49 9.37 -18.40
C LEU A 216 5.30 9.54 -19.89
N ASN A 217 6.33 9.25 -20.67
CA ASN A 217 6.33 9.46 -22.11
C ASN A 217 6.93 8.28 -22.86
N TYR A 218 6.42 8.02 -24.05
CA TYR A 218 6.91 7.01 -24.98
C TYR A 218 6.62 7.44 -26.43
N ASP A 219 7.17 6.75 -27.42
CA ASP A 219 6.91 7.01 -28.82
C ASP A 219 5.52 6.48 -29.23
N HIS A 220 4.57 7.38 -29.38
CA HIS A 220 3.20 7.08 -29.77
C HIS A 220 3.03 6.66 -31.23
N THR A 221 4.08 6.75 -32.06
CA THR A 221 4.06 6.34 -33.48
C THR A 221 4.37 4.86 -33.67
N GLN A 222 4.84 4.18 -32.60
CA GLN A 222 5.25 2.79 -32.64
C GLN A 222 4.40 1.91 -31.75
N LEU A 223 4.28 0.64 -32.11
CA LEU A 223 3.65 -0.37 -31.26
C LEU A 223 4.60 -0.76 -30.12
N THR A 224 4.54 -0.02 -29.02
CA THR A 224 5.35 -0.23 -27.82
C THR A 224 4.54 -0.85 -26.69
N GLY A 225 5.23 -1.38 -25.66
CA GLY A 225 4.54 -1.90 -24.47
C GLY A 225 3.64 -0.88 -23.77
N PRO A 226 4.12 0.35 -23.48
CA PRO A 226 3.26 1.42 -22.95
C PRO A 226 2.02 1.71 -23.80
N TYR A 227 2.18 1.79 -25.12
CA TYR A 227 1.07 1.99 -26.05
C TYR A 227 -0.01 0.91 -25.92
N ILE A 228 0.40 -0.37 -25.83
CA ILE A 228 -0.53 -1.49 -25.68
C ILE A 228 -1.31 -1.35 -24.36
N ILE A 229 -0.63 -1.01 -23.27
CA ILE A 229 -1.27 -0.86 -21.96
C ILE A 229 -2.25 0.32 -21.92
N GLU A 230 -1.90 1.46 -22.52
CA GLU A 230 -2.84 2.59 -22.62
C GLU A 230 -4.04 2.25 -23.49
N LYS A 231 -3.86 1.56 -24.62
CA LYS A 231 -4.98 1.09 -25.44
C LYS A 231 -5.84 0.07 -24.73
N LEU A 232 -5.25 -0.81 -23.95
CA LEU A 232 -6.03 -1.74 -23.09
C LEU A 232 -6.86 -0.96 -22.07
N TYR A 233 -6.30 0.05 -21.44
CA TYR A 233 -7.03 0.92 -20.52
C TYR A 233 -8.21 1.62 -21.21
N GLU A 234 -7.99 2.24 -22.38
CA GLU A 234 -9.02 2.91 -23.17
C GLU A 234 -10.15 1.95 -23.58
N LEU A 235 -9.82 0.78 -24.14
CA LEU A 235 -10.78 -0.21 -24.62
C LEU A 235 -11.62 -0.85 -23.50
N THR A 236 -11.03 -0.98 -22.31
CA THR A 236 -11.73 -1.54 -21.14
C THR A 236 -12.35 -0.46 -20.26
N ASN A 237 -12.17 0.81 -20.60
CA ASN A 237 -12.53 1.93 -19.71
C ASN A 237 -11.99 1.77 -18.28
N GLY A 238 -10.83 1.14 -18.12
CA GLY A 238 -10.22 0.87 -16.83
C GLY A 238 -10.91 -0.20 -15.97
N ASP A 239 -11.88 -0.94 -16.51
CA ASP A 239 -12.67 -1.93 -15.75
C ASP A 239 -12.13 -3.37 -15.86
N ALA A 240 -10.93 -3.56 -16.40
CA ALA A 240 -10.32 -4.88 -16.47
C ALA A 240 -9.57 -5.26 -15.21
N ILE A 241 -9.57 -6.55 -14.89
CA ILE A 241 -8.63 -7.16 -13.94
C ILE A 241 -7.38 -7.53 -14.73
N ILE A 242 -6.27 -6.90 -14.38
CA ILE A 242 -4.97 -7.10 -15.03
C ILE A 242 -4.15 -8.12 -14.24
N SER A 243 -3.77 -9.22 -14.89
CA SER A 243 -2.86 -10.20 -14.32
C SER A 243 -1.50 -10.12 -15.02
N THR A 244 -0.44 -10.07 -14.25
CA THR A 244 0.93 -10.01 -14.77
C THR A 244 1.82 -11.03 -14.10
N ASP A 245 2.79 -11.51 -14.84
CA ASP A 245 4.01 -12.10 -14.33
C ASP A 245 5.03 -11.00 -14.02
N VAL A 246 6.31 -11.30 -13.80
CA VAL A 246 7.38 -10.32 -13.54
C VAL A 246 8.15 -10.01 -14.81
N GLY A 247 8.38 -8.71 -15.07
CA GLY A 247 9.12 -8.24 -16.22
C GLY A 247 8.75 -6.83 -16.65
N GLN A 248 9.21 -6.40 -17.82
CA GLN A 248 8.92 -5.08 -18.37
C GLN A 248 7.41 -4.83 -18.52
N HIS A 249 6.64 -5.83 -18.94
CA HIS A 249 5.18 -5.75 -19.08
C HIS A 249 4.50 -5.42 -17.74
N GLN A 250 4.99 -5.96 -16.61
CA GLN A 250 4.51 -5.63 -15.28
C GLN A 250 4.76 -4.13 -14.95
N MET A 251 5.96 -3.63 -15.27
CA MET A 251 6.29 -2.23 -15.04
C MET A 251 5.39 -1.31 -15.87
N TRP A 252 5.18 -1.62 -17.15
CA TRP A 252 4.28 -0.85 -18.01
C TRP A 252 2.82 -0.91 -17.53
N ALA A 253 2.35 -2.09 -17.13
CA ALA A 253 1.01 -2.23 -16.54
C ALA A 253 0.87 -1.38 -15.26
N ALA A 254 1.91 -1.33 -14.41
CA ALA A 254 1.89 -0.52 -13.20
C ALA A 254 1.96 0.99 -13.46
N GLN A 255 2.62 1.42 -14.55
CA GLN A 255 2.81 2.84 -14.87
C GLN A 255 1.69 3.42 -15.72
N TYR A 256 1.20 2.70 -16.72
CA TYR A 256 0.32 3.23 -17.78
C TYR A 256 -1.15 2.78 -17.65
N TYR A 257 -1.46 1.71 -16.91
CA TYR A 257 -2.84 1.36 -16.60
C TYR A 257 -3.30 2.12 -15.35
N LYS A 258 -4.35 2.92 -15.47
CA LYS A 258 -4.86 3.76 -14.38
C LYS A 258 -5.89 2.97 -13.56
N TYR A 259 -5.41 2.20 -12.60
CA TYR A 259 -6.29 1.41 -11.71
C TYR A 259 -7.25 2.31 -10.95
N LYS A 260 -8.54 1.96 -10.95
CA LYS A 260 -9.62 2.70 -10.28
C LYS A 260 -9.98 2.11 -8.93
N GLU A 261 -9.87 0.78 -8.82
CA GLU A 261 -10.31 0.02 -7.66
C GLU A 261 -9.21 -0.96 -7.18
N PRO A 262 -9.16 -1.24 -5.87
CA PRO A 262 -8.23 -2.23 -5.33
C PRO A 262 -8.56 -3.63 -5.86
N ARG A 263 -7.55 -4.53 -5.83
CA ARG A 263 -7.65 -5.93 -6.28
C ARG A 263 -7.92 -6.12 -7.79
N THR A 264 -7.68 -5.08 -8.59
CA THR A 264 -7.75 -5.16 -10.05
C THR A 264 -6.38 -5.36 -10.72
N LEU A 265 -5.29 -5.28 -9.95
CA LEU A 265 -3.96 -5.76 -10.34
C LEU A 265 -3.64 -7.04 -9.59
N LEU A 266 -3.43 -8.14 -10.30
CA LEU A 266 -2.97 -9.42 -9.78
C LEU A 266 -1.56 -9.68 -10.28
N THR A 267 -0.60 -9.78 -9.37
CA THR A 267 0.82 -9.98 -9.73
C THR A 267 1.54 -10.76 -8.65
N SER A 268 2.52 -11.56 -9.02
CA SER A 268 3.43 -12.23 -8.09
C SER A 268 4.40 -11.27 -7.37
N GLY A 269 4.46 -10.02 -7.80
CA GLY A 269 5.31 -8.99 -7.21
C GLY A 269 6.75 -9.03 -7.70
N GLY A 270 7.54 -10.02 -7.32
CA GLY A 270 8.96 -10.06 -7.65
C GLY A 270 9.55 -11.43 -7.94
N LEU A 271 8.80 -12.51 -7.73
CA LEU A 271 9.25 -13.91 -7.88
C LEU A 271 8.27 -14.71 -8.74
N GLY A 272 7.81 -14.13 -9.82
CA GLY A 272 6.90 -14.78 -10.76
C GLY A 272 7.55 -15.81 -11.64
#